data_b855c34fe748ebee107999ffcbe06147
#
_entry.id   b855c34fe748ebee107999ffcbe06147
#
_cell.length_a   1.000
_cell.length_b   1.000
_cell.length_c   1.000
_cell.angle_alpha   90.00
_cell.angle_beta   90.00
_cell.angle_gamma   90.00
#
_symmetry.space_group_name_H-M   'P 1'
#
loop_
_entity.id
_entity.type
_entity.pdbx_description
1 polymer ?
#
loop_
_entity_poly.entity_id
_entity_poly.type
_entity_poly.pdbx_seq_one_letter_code
_entity_poly.pdbx_strand_id
1 'polypeptide(L)'
;MREYQLFTSESVSEGHPDKLADQISDAILDAILEQDIHARVACETLTKTGGVVLAGEISTTANVDFEKIVRDTVLRVGYNSSELGFDGATCAVINMLGKQSPEIAQGVDRSRPEEQGAGDQGLMFGLSLIHISEPTRQEA
;
A
#
# COMPACT_ATOMS: atom_id res chain seq x y z
N MET A 1 -21.72 28.46 -23.79
CA MET A 1 -21.27 27.06 -24.07
C MET A 1 -20.75 26.50 -22.77
N ARG A 2 -21.23 25.31 -22.33
CA ARG A 2 -20.60 24.61 -21.20
C ARG A 2 -19.27 24.03 -21.67
N GLU A 3 -18.21 24.44 -21.06
CA GLU A 3 -16.88 23.89 -21.32
C GLU A 3 -16.80 22.53 -20.61
N TYR A 4 -16.73 21.45 -21.37
CA TYR A 4 -16.58 20.11 -20.80
C TYR A 4 -15.07 19.83 -20.63
N GLN A 5 -14.69 19.46 -19.41
CA GLN A 5 -13.35 18.94 -19.13
C GLN A 5 -13.42 17.43 -19.04
N LEU A 6 -12.49 16.77 -19.72
CA LEU A 6 -12.36 15.33 -19.66
C LEU A 6 -11.55 14.94 -18.42
N PHE A 7 -12.13 14.08 -17.59
CA PHE A 7 -11.44 13.47 -16.47
C PHE A 7 -11.53 11.95 -16.61
N THR A 8 -10.42 11.25 -16.34
CA THR A 8 -10.36 9.80 -16.43
C THR A 8 -9.90 9.20 -15.12
N SER A 9 -10.42 8.04 -14.76
CA SER A 9 -9.93 7.23 -13.66
C SER A 9 -9.76 5.78 -14.14
N GLU A 10 -8.85 5.07 -13.50
CA GLU A 10 -8.48 3.71 -13.85
C GLU A 10 -8.53 2.83 -12.61
N SER A 11 -8.99 1.60 -12.76
CA SER A 11 -8.96 0.59 -11.73
C SER A 11 -8.43 -0.71 -12.31
N VAL A 12 -7.48 -1.32 -11.63
CA VAL A 12 -6.84 -2.56 -12.04
C VAL A 12 -7.34 -3.75 -11.21
N SER A 13 -7.26 -4.95 -11.76
CA SER A 13 -7.65 -6.19 -11.09
C SER A 13 -6.63 -6.61 -10.02
N GLU A 14 -7.03 -7.53 -9.17
CA GLU A 14 -6.27 -8.02 -8.01
C GLU A 14 -4.86 -8.52 -8.36
N GLY A 15 -4.72 -9.20 -9.50
CA GLY A 15 -3.43 -9.73 -9.97
C GLY A 15 -2.56 -8.73 -10.73
N HIS A 16 -3.01 -7.49 -10.93
CA HIS A 16 -2.18 -6.47 -11.57
C HIS A 16 -0.98 -6.13 -10.66
N PRO A 17 0.24 -5.90 -11.21
CA PRO A 17 1.42 -5.61 -10.40
C PRO A 17 1.23 -4.47 -9.41
N ASP A 18 0.59 -3.38 -9.81
CA ASP A 18 0.34 -2.23 -8.94
C ASP A 18 -0.59 -2.61 -7.78
N LYS A 19 -1.66 -3.37 -8.05
CA LYS A 19 -2.59 -3.83 -7.02
C LYS A 19 -1.93 -4.85 -6.09
N LEU A 20 -1.10 -5.73 -6.62
CA LEU A 20 -0.33 -6.66 -5.81
C LEU A 20 0.64 -5.94 -4.89
N ALA A 21 1.32 -4.89 -5.39
CA ALA A 21 2.21 -4.06 -4.59
C ALA A 21 1.45 -3.38 -3.43
N ASP A 22 0.28 -2.79 -3.71
CA ASP A 22 -0.59 -2.21 -2.68
C ASP A 22 -0.99 -3.24 -1.63
N GLN A 23 -1.43 -4.42 -2.05
CA GLN A 23 -1.85 -5.49 -1.14
C GLN A 23 -0.73 -5.99 -0.23
N ILE A 24 0.51 -6.03 -0.74
CA ILE A 24 1.68 -6.38 0.07
C ILE A 24 1.97 -5.30 1.11
N SER A 25 1.99 -4.03 0.68
CA SER A 25 2.20 -2.90 1.60
C SER A 25 1.14 -2.86 2.70
N ASP A 26 -0.13 -3.06 2.35
CA ASP A 26 -1.25 -3.10 3.30
C ASP A 26 -1.14 -4.29 4.26
N ALA A 27 -0.78 -5.48 3.77
CA ALA A 27 -0.61 -6.65 4.62
C ALA A 27 0.53 -6.48 5.64
N ILE A 28 1.60 -5.79 5.27
CA ILE A 28 2.69 -5.44 6.19
C ILE A 28 2.20 -4.44 7.24
N LEU A 29 1.48 -3.40 6.82
CA LEU A 29 0.89 -2.43 7.72
C LEU A 29 -0.03 -3.11 8.74
N ASP A 30 -0.96 -3.95 8.29
CA ASP A 30 -1.90 -4.68 9.14
C ASP A 30 -1.17 -5.54 10.17
N ALA A 31 -0.18 -6.33 9.75
CA ALA A 31 0.58 -7.18 10.66
C ALA A 31 1.38 -6.41 11.73
N ILE A 32 1.82 -5.20 11.40
CA ILE A 32 2.50 -4.31 12.35
C ILE A 32 1.49 -3.72 13.33
N LEU A 33 0.36 -3.20 12.84
CA LEU A 33 -0.66 -2.55 13.66
C LEU A 33 -1.34 -3.52 14.64
N GLU A 34 -1.43 -4.80 14.31
CA GLU A 34 -1.89 -5.84 15.25
C GLU A 34 -1.04 -5.92 16.52
N GLN A 35 0.24 -5.57 16.46
CA GLN A 35 1.18 -5.64 17.57
C GLN A 35 1.54 -4.26 18.14
N ASP A 36 1.49 -3.22 17.31
CA ASP A 36 1.91 -1.86 17.66
C ASP A 36 1.05 -0.82 16.93
N ILE A 37 -0.02 -0.39 17.59
CA ILE A 37 -0.96 0.60 17.04
C ILE A 37 -0.37 2.01 16.89
N HIS A 38 0.80 2.24 17.47
CA HIS A 38 1.53 3.52 17.38
C HIS A 38 2.69 3.48 16.39
N ALA A 39 2.84 2.38 15.66
CA ALA A 39 3.89 2.23 14.66
C ALA A 39 3.82 3.31 13.57
N ARG A 40 4.99 3.63 13.02
CA ARG A 40 5.15 4.45 11.83
C ARG A 40 5.55 3.54 10.70
N VAL A 41 4.72 3.44 9.70
CA VAL A 41 4.91 2.50 8.59
C VAL A 41 4.77 3.24 7.27
N ALA A 42 5.90 3.38 6.57
CA ALA A 42 5.96 3.84 5.18
C ALA A 42 6.64 2.72 4.38
N CYS A 43 5.86 1.72 3.98
CA CYS A 43 6.33 0.58 3.24
C CYS A 43 5.90 0.70 1.78
N GLU A 44 6.87 0.92 0.91
CA GLU A 44 6.71 0.92 -0.53
C GLU A 44 7.07 -0.46 -1.10
N THR A 45 6.30 -0.92 -2.06
CA THR A 45 6.51 -2.22 -2.67
C THR A 45 6.62 -2.09 -4.19
N LEU A 46 7.64 -2.73 -4.75
CA LEU A 46 7.78 -2.92 -6.18
C LEU A 46 7.63 -4.40 -6.50
N THR A 47 6.74 -4.72 -7.42
CA THR A 47 6.56 -6.09 -7.92
C THR A 47 6.99 -6.21 -9.37
N LYS A 48 7.71 -7.28 -9.67
CA LYS A 48 8.12 -7.66 -11.03
C LYS A 48 8.05 -9.18 -11.14
N THR A 49 7.95 -9.69 -12.36
CA THR A 49 8.00 -11.13 -12.64
C THR A 49 9.10 -11.82 -11.82
N GLY A 50 8.69 -12.72 -10.92
CA GLY A 50 9.59 -13.49 -10.08
C GLY A 50 10.22 -12.75 -8.88
N GLY A 51 9.81 -11.52 -8.59
CA GLY A 51 10.44 -10.78 -7.48
C GLY A 51 9.59 -9.67 -6.87
N VAL A 52 9.84 -9.42 -5.59
CA VAL A 52 9.27 -8.34 -4.78
C VAL A 52 10.39 -7.59 -4.09
N VAL A 53 10.36 -6.28 -4.13
CA VAL A 53 11.24 -5.39 -3.38
C VAL A 53 10.41 -4.57 -2.41
N LEU A 54 10.79 -4.60 -1.14
CA LEU A 54 10.27 -3.72 -0.10
C LEU A 54 11.28 -2.61 0.14
N ALA A 55 10.81 -1.36 0.16
CA ALA A 55 11.63 -0.21 0.46
C ALA A 55 10.84 0.78 1.32
N GLY A 56 11.52 1.68 1.99
CA GLY A 56 10.89 2.69 2.82
C GLY A 56 11.37 2.67 4.26
N GLU A 57 10.59 3.24 5.16
CA GLU A 57 10.97 3.43 6.55
C GLU A 57 9.87 2.93 7.50
N ILE A 58 10.28 2.20 8.51
CA ILE A 58 9.40 1.68 9.56
C ILE A 58 10.01 1.98 10.93
N SER A 59 9.19 2.51 11.84
CA SER A 59 9.51 2.65 13.25
C SER A 59 8.42 1.95 14.05
N THR A 60 8.77 0.82 14.67
CA THR A 60 7.83 -0.02 15.41
C THR A 60 8.54 -0.85 16.46
N THR A 61 7.78 -1.27 17.47
CA THR A 61 8.17 -2.31 18.43
C THR A 61 7.69 -3.70 18.00
N ALA A 62 6.86 -3.79 16.96
CA ALA A 62 6.38 -5.06 16.43
C ALA A 62 7.52 -5.88 15.82
N ASN A 63 7.38 -7.19 15.90
CA ASN A 63 8.27 -8.14 15.25
C ASN A 63 7.47 -8.98 14.25
N VAL A 64 7.63 -8.69 12.97
CA VAL A 64 6.91 -9.34 11.88
C VAL A 64 7.87 -10.00 10.90
N ASP A 65 7.43 -11.10 10.33
CA ASP A 65 8.15 -11.80 9.27
C ASP A 65 7.72 -11.25 7.90
N PHE A 66 8.46 -10.25 7.43
CA PHE A 66 8.18 -9.57 6.16
C PHE A 66 8.17 -10.54 4.98
N GLU A 67 9.10 -11.48 4.94
CA GLU A 67 9.20 -12.44 3.84
C GLU A 67 7.96 -13.33 3.80
N LYS A 68 7.52 -13.83 4.95
CA LYS A 68 6.31 -14.64 5.05
C LYS A 68 5.07 -13.87 4.61
N ILE A 69 4.91 -12.62 5.03
CA ILE A 69 3.77 -11.77 4.66
C ILE A 69 3.72 -11.56 3.14
N VAL A 70 4.87 -11.27 2.53
CA VAL A 70 4.97 -11.11 1.07
C VAL A 70 4.53 -12.38 0.35
N ARG A 71 5.11 -13.54 0.74
CA ARG A 71 4.81 -14.83 0.11
C ARG A 71 3.34 -15.22 0.26
N ASP A 72 2.80 -15.08 1.45
CA ASP A 72 1.39 -15.39 1.72
C ASP A 72 0.45 -14.51 0.88
N THR A 73 0.78 -13.23 0.71
CA THR A 73 -0.01 -12.29 -0.10
C THR A 73 0.05 -12.67 -1.58
N VAL A 74 1.22 -12.95 -2.11
CA VAL A 74 1.42 -13.36 -3.51
C VAL A 74 0.66 -14.66 -3.80
N LEU A 75 0.75 -15.64 -2.90
CA LEU A 75 0.03 -16.92 -3.03
C LEU A 75 -1.48 -16.75 -2.94
N ARG A 76 -1.97 -15.90 -2.03
CA ARG A 76 -3.40 -15.60 -1.86
C ARG A 76 -4.00 -14.98 -3.12
N VAL A 77 -3.27 -14.12 -3.81
CA VAL A 77 -3.69 -13.50 -5.07
C VAL A 77 -3.75 -14.54 -6.21
N GLY A 78 -3.07 -15.66 -6.06
CA GLY A 78 -3.13 -16.79 -7.01
C GLY A 78 -1.83 -17.03 -7.77
N TYR A 79 -0.76 -16.33 -7.49
CA TYR A 79 0.55 -16.56 -8.10
C TYR A 79 1.28 -17.70 -7.37
N ASN A 80 0.99 -18.92 -7.75
CA ASN A 80 1.42 -20.15 -7.08
C ASN A 80 2.17 -21.13 -8.01
N SER A 81 2.60 -20.69 -9.17
CA SER A 81 3.31 -21.51 -10.13
C SER A 81 4.26 -20.69 -10.99
N SER A 82 5.43 -21.24 -11.26
CA SER A 82 6.40 -20.67 -12.20
C SER A 82 5.86 -20.56 -13.64
N GLU A 83 4.84 -21.35 -14.00
CA GLU A 83 4.17 -21.26 -15.31
C GLU A 83 3.42 -19.93 -15.47
N LEU A 84 2.99 -19.33 -14.37
CA LEU A 84 2.40 -17.98 -14.35
C LEU A 84 3.45 -16.85 -14.42
N GLY A 85 4.74 -17.21 -14.46
CA GLY A 85 5.84 -16.27 -14.41
C GLY A 85 6.10 -15.68 -13.02
N PHE A 86 5.30 -16.05 -12.01
CA PHE A 86 5.42 -15.58 -10.64
C PHE A 86 4.89 -16.63 -9.67
N ASP A 87 5.71 -17.01 -8.71
CA ASP A 87 5.36 -18.00 -7.70
C ASP A 87 5.76 -17.47 -6.31
N GLY A 88 4.78 -17.24 -5.46
CA GLY A 88 4.99 -16.72 -4.11
C GLY A 88 5.87 -17.61 -3.24
N ALA A 89 5.89 -18.93 -3.49
CA ALA A 89 6.73 -19.84 -2.74
C ALA A 89 8.22 -19.68 -3.06
N THR A 90 8.58 -19.27 -4.27
CA THR A 90 9.96 -19.28 -4.78
C THR A 90 10.46 -17.93 -5.29
N CYS A 91 9.61 -16.91 -5.37
CA CYS A 91 10.00 -15.59 -5.83
C CYS A 91 11.11 -14.98 -4.95
N ALA A 92 11.90 -14.09 -5.53
CA ALA A 92 12.85 -13.29 -4.77
C ALA A 92 12.10 -12.27 -3.90
N VAL A 93 12.52 -12.12 -2.64
CA VAL A 93 12.05 -11.07 -1.75
C VAL A 93 13.26 -10.28 -1.26
N ILE A 94 13.31 -9.01 -1.63
CA ILE A 94 14.40 -8.10 -1.24
C ILE A 94 13.82 -7.10 -0.25
N ASN A 95 14.35 -7.09 0.96
CA ASN A 95 13.95 -6.18 2.02
C ASN A 95 15.00 -5.07 2.18
N MET A 96 14.61 -3.83 1.82
CA MET A 96 15.40 -2.61 1.96
C MET A 96 14.75 -1.61 2.91
N LEU A 97 13.90 -2.09 3.84
CA LEU A 97 13.27 -1.24 4.83
C LEU A 97 14.28 -0.72 5.85
N GLY A 98 14.23 0.56 6.13
CA GLY A 98 15.05 1.25 7.12
C GLY A 98 14.25 1.87 8.25
N LYS A 99 14.92 2.67 9.09
CA LYS A 99 14.28 3.48 10.12
C LYS A 99 14.01 4.89 9.60
N GLN A 100 12.88 5.47 10.02
CA GLN A 100 12.50 6.85 9.70
C GLN A 100 13.61 7.85 10.07
N SER A 101 13.86 8.80 9.17
CA SER A 101 14.75 9.92 9.43
C SER A 101 14.23 10.77 10.61
N PRO A 102 15.09 11.15 11.59
CA PRO A 102 14.68 12.02 12.68
C PRO A 102 14.15 13.39 12.23
N GLU A 103 14.64 13.91 11.11
CA GLU A 103 14.22 15.20 10.57
C GLU A 103 12.80 15.17 10.04
N ILE A 104 12.41 14.07 9.35
CA ILE A 104 11.05 13.84 8.86
C ILE A 104 10.12 13.60 10.05
N ALA A 105 10.56 12.81 11.03
CA ALA A 105 9.79 12.54 12.24
C ALA A 105 9.39 13.82 12.99
N GLN A 106 10.25 14.84 13.06
CA GLN A 106 9.92 16.12 13.67
C GLN A 106 8.72 16.83 13.04
N GLY A 107 8.49 16.64 11.75
CA GLY A 107 7.35 17.22 11.04
C GLY A 107 6.00 16.56 11.39
N VAL A 108 6.04 15.31 11.82
CA VAL A 108 4.86 14.44 12.03
C VAL A 108 4.63 14.18 13.52
N ASP A 109 5.69 13.88 14.27
CA ASP A 109 5.60 13.48 15.67
C ASP A 109 5.19 14.65 16.58
N ARG A 110 4.28 14.38 17.49
CA ARG A 110 3.79 15.31 18.50
C ARG A 110 3.89 14.69 19.88
N SER A 111 3.90 15.56 20.90
CA SER A 111 3.98 15.14 22.29
C SER A 111 2.70 14.44 22.79
N ARG A 112 1.57 14.68 22.12
CA ARG A 112 0.28 14.09 22.44
C ARG A 112 -0.18 13.20 21.28
N PRO A 113 -0.64 11.97 21.57
CA PRO A 113 -1.13 11.06 20.53
C PRO A 113 -2.25 11.63 19.65
N GLU A 114 -3.15 12.42 20.24
CA GLU A 114 -4.28 13.05 19.54
C GLU A 114 -3.87 14.18 18.58
N GLU A 115 -2.68 14.72 18.76
CA GLU A 115 -2.11 15.79 17.90
C GLU A 115 -1.19 15.22 16.81
N GLN A 116 -1.05 13.90 16.78
CA GLN A 116 -0.15 13.20 15.88
C GLN A 116 -0.51 13.45 14.41
N GLY A 117 0.47 13.82 13.59
CA GLY A 117 0.30 13.95 12.14
C GLY A 117 0.22 12.57 11.46
N ALA A 118 -0.59 12.49 10.41
CA ALA A 118 -0.75 11.25 9.63
C ALA A 118 0.40 11.02 8.64
N GLY A 119 1.03 12.10 8.17
CA GLY A 119 2.13 12.04 7.22
C GLY A 119 2.72 13.43 6.95
N ASP A 120 3.78 13.48 6.17
CA ASP A 120 4.48 14.69 5.75
C ASP A 120 4.05 15.18 4.35
N GLN A 121 3.30 14.36 3.63
CA GLN A 121 2.72 14.67 2.33
C GLN A 121 1.21 14.40 2.32
N GLY A 122 0.48 15.07 1.45
CA GLY A 122 -0.94 14.84 1.29
C GLY A 122 -1.45 15.31 -0.06
N LEU A 123 -2.32 14.50 -0.63
CA LEU A 123 -3.11 14.81 -1.82
C LEU A 123 -4.52 14.27 -1.61
N MET A 124 -5.52 15.08 -1.94
CA MET A 124 -6.90 14.66 -1.84
C MET A 124 -7.67 14.98 -3.13
N PHE A 125 -8.38 13.97 -3.64
CA PHE A 125 -9.35 14.13 -4.70
C PHE A 125 -10.76 14.14 -4.10
N GLY A 126 -11.44 15.27 -4.16
CA GLY A 126 -12.81 15.41 -3.67
C GLY A 126 -13.87 14.88 -4.65
N LEU A 127 -13.59 13.75 -5.29
CA LEU A 127 -14.47 13.14 -6.28
C LEU A 127 -15.40 12.12 -5.61
N SER A 128 -16.71 12.25 -5.85
CA SER A 128 -17.71 11.36 -5.28
C SER A 128 -18.24 10.36 -6.29
N LEU A 129 -18.86 9.29 -5.79
CA LEU A 129 -19.54 8.29 -6.63
C LEU A 129 -20.60 8.88 -7.56
N ILE A 130 -21.28 9.95 -7.14
CA ILE A 130 -22.29 10.61 -7.98
C ILE A 130 -21.70 11.24 -9.24
N HIS A 131 -20.41 11.56 -9.23
CA HIS A 131 -19.71 12.11 -10.40
C HIS A 131 -19.14 11.01 -11.31
N ILE A 132 -18.93 9.80 -10.78
CA ILE A 132 -18.25 8.71 -11.48
C ILE A 132 -19.20 7.55 -11.82
N SER A 133 -19.99 7.08 -10.86
CA SER A 133 -20.70 5.80 -10.96
C SER A 133 -22.21 5.87 -10.74
N GLU A 134 -22.76 7.01 -10.33
CA GLU A 134 -24.18 7.15 -10.03
C GLU A 134 -25.01 8.07 -10.96
N PRO A 135 -24.56 8.42 -12.18
CA PRO A 135 -25.45 9.16 -13.08
C PRO A 135 -26.71 8.38 -13.46
N THR A 136 -26.66 7.05 -13.43
CA THR A 136 -27.81 6.17 -13.71
C THR A 136 -28.75 5.98 -12.53
N ARG A 137 -28.31 6.23 -11.30
CA ARG A 137 -29.14 6.11 -10.09
C ARG A 137 -30.08 7.31 -9.89
N GLN A 138 -29.76 8.43 -10.49
CA GLN A 138 -30.61 9.63 -10.45
C GLN A 138 -31.82 9.57 -11.39
N GLU A 139 -31.79 8.66 -12.35
CA GLU A 139 -32.88 8.47 -13.33
C GLU A 139 -33.91 7.43 -12.89
N ALA A 140 -33.68 6.76 -11.80
CA ALA A 140 -34.59 5.78 -11.21
C ALA A 140 -35.42 6.40 -10.07
#